data_fbb44193af29148b14b7a932778e90f8
#
_entry.id   fbb44193af29148b14b7a932778e90f8
#
_cell.length_a   1.000
_cell.length_b   1.000
_cell.length_c   1.000
_cell.angle_alpha   90.00
_cell.angle_beta   90.00
_cell.angle_gamma   90.00
#
_symmetry.space_group_name_H-M   'P 1'
#
loop_
_entity.id
_entity.type
_entity.pdbx_description
1 polymer ?
#
loop_
_entity_poly.entity_id
_entity_poly.type
_entity_poly.pdbx_seq_one_letter_code
_entity_poly.pdbx_strand_id
1 'polypeptide(L)'
;MFDALIQDLADDFAFKRNVRSVSGQVEDLKSAYDIQDRLRPYIGKICGRKIAANAPALMNAAGLDTPIFGLIIGQEALPTDSALCISDFAQLVLEPEFAAVVGRNVPAGMVLSTEILSEYVDRFSMAFEVLDRRNDTQAMHGPTYVVNNVFNAGVVLDDAKLDLNVLEQGAYAANFTESNKILFSGENTAPQNPLEACVCVINHFTARGETVKSGEVVLCGAHHPPIVISAEGRYDFRLSSGEEVSLTILF
;
A
#
# COMPACT_ATOMS: atom_id res chain seq x y z
N MET A 1 -17.91 17.41 13.29
CA MET A 1 -18.74 17.40 12.09
C MET A 1 -18.98 15.96 11.63
N PHE A 2 -18.08 15.14 11.23
CA PHE A 2 -18.29 13.82 10.63
C PHE A 2 -18.55 12.63 11.59
N ASP A 3 -19.08 12.80 12.79
CA ASP A 3 -19.16 11.72 13.79
C ASP A 3 -20.02 10.53 13.34
N ALA A 4 -21.18 10.78 12.74
CA ALA A 4 -22.05 9.72 12.21
C ALA A 4 -21.38 8.98 11.04
N LEU A 5 -20.73 9.72 10.12
CA LEU A 5 -20.02 9.12 9.00
C LEU A 5 -18.85 8.23 9.47
N ILE A 6 -18.11 8.66 10.51
CA ILE A 6 -17.00 7.87 11.07
C ILE A 6 -17.52 6.58 11.70
N GLN A 7 -18.64 6.62 12.41
CA GLN A 7 -19.25 5.41 12.96
C GLN A 7 -19.70 4.46 11.84
N ASP A 8 -20.34 4.99 10.80
CA ASP A 8 -20.76 4.21 9.64
C ASP A 8 -19.56 3.55 8.93
N LEU A 9 -18.48 4.31 8.72
CA LEU A 9 -17.25 3.78 8.11
C LEU A 9 -16.58 2.72 9.02
N ALA A 10 -16.54 2.94 10.33
CA ALA A 10 -16.02 1.97 11.29
C ALA A 10 -16.80 0.65 11.22
N ASP A 11 -18.12 0.72 11.14
CA ASP A 11 -18.98 -0.45 10.97
C ASP A 11 -18.74 -1.14 9.61
N ASP A 12 -18.54 -0.35 8.53
CA ASP A 12 -18.24 -0.88 7.21
C ASP A 12 -16.91 -1.65 7.19
N PHE A 13 -15.89 -1.19 7.92
CA PHE A 13 -14.65 -1.94 8.12
C PHE A 13 -14.87 -3.22 8.95
N ALA A 14 -15.54 -3.10 10.10
CA ALA A 14 -15.74 -4.20 11.03
C ALA A 14 -16.54 -5.36 10.41
N PHE A 15 -17.53 -5.05 9.58
CA PHE A 15 -18.42 -6.03 8.95
C PHE A 15 -18.11 -6.27 7.46
N LYS A 16 -16.98 -5.78 6.96
CA LYS A 16 -16.55 -5.92 5.54
C LYS A 16 -17.65 -5.56 4.56
N ARG A 17 -18.41 -4.50 4.86
CA ARG A 17 -19.47 -4.02 3.98
C ARG A 17 -18.89 -3.40 2.71
N ASN A 18 -19.67 -3.31 1.65
CA ASN A 18 -19.27 -2.65 0.43
C ASN A 18 -18.74 -1.24 0.69
N VAL A 19 -17.81 -0.81 -0.15
CA VAL A 19 -17.19 0.53 -0.03
C VAL A 19 -18.26 1.62 -0.02
N ARG A 20 -18.22 2.46 1.01
CA ARG A 20 -19.07 3.63 1.14
C ARG A 20 -18.46 4.80 0.36
N SER A 21 -19.17 5.30 -0.63
CA SER A 21 -18.85 6.58 -1.25
C SER A 21 -19.11 7.74 -0.28
N VAL A 22 -18.20 8.69 -0.26
CA VAL A 22 -18.38 9.95 0.47
C VAL A 22 -18.50 11.15 -0.47
N SER A 23 -18.65 10.90 -1.78
CA SER A 23 -18.89 11.96 -2.76
C SER A 23 -20.15 12.75 -2.40
N GLY A 24 -20.09 14.06 -2.49
CA GLY A 24 -21.15 14.97 -2.02
C GLY A 24 -21.16 15.24 -0.50
N GLN A 25 -20.28 14.56 0.26
CA GLN A 25 -20.14 14.78 1.71
C GLN A 25 -18.72 15.22 2.11
N VAL A 26 -17.70 14.66 1.44
CA VAL A 26 -16.28 14.94 1.66
C VAL A 26 -15.65 15.19 0.29
N GLU A 27 -15.35 16.44 0.00
CA GLU A 27 -14.90 16.85 -1.34
C GLU A 27 -13.39 17.13 -1.41
N ASP A 28 -12.72 17.27 -0.27
CA ASP A 28 -11.30 17.58 -0.21
C ASP A 28 -10.49 16.51 0.54
N LEU A 29 -9.23 16.33 0.12
CA LEU A 29 -8.33 15.34 0.71
C LEU A 29 -7.99 15.64 2.17
N LYS A 30 -7.94 16.93 2.57
CA LYS A 30 -7.63 17.29 3.96
C LYS A 30 -8.70 16.74 4.91
N SER A 31 -9.97 16.98 4.60
CA SER A 31 -11.11 16.45 5.36
C SER A 31 -11.12 14.91 5.35
N ALA A 32 -10.80 14.30 4.22
CA ALA A 32 -10.70 12.85 4.11
C ALA A 32 -9.61 12.25 5.02
N TYR A 33 -8.43 12.87 5.07
CA TYR A 33 -7.36 12.45 5.98
C TYR A 33 -7.72 12.69 7.46
N ASP A 34 -8.41 13.78 7.79
CA ASP A 34 -8.89 14.02 9.16
C ASP A 34 -9.90 12.94 9.61
N ILE A 35 -10.70 12.41 8.67
CA ILE A 35 -11.59 11.27 8.91
C ILE A 35 -10.76 9.97 9.03
N GLN A 36 -9.79 9.72 8.15
CA GLN A 36 -8.90 8.55 8.20
C GLN A 36 -8.18 8.47 9.56
N ASP A 37 -7.66 9.58 10.07
CA ASP A 37 -7.01 9.64 11.38
C ASP A 37 -7.97 9.24 12.52
N ARG A 38 -9.21 9.66 12.45
CA ARG A 38 -10.24 9.32 13.43
C ARG A 38 -10.73 7.88 13.32
N LEU A 39 -10.54 7.22 12.17
CA LEU A 39 -10.86 5.82 11.95
C LEU A 39 -9.79 4.87 12.50
N ARG A 40 -8.57 5.32 12.77
CA ARG A 40 -7.45 4.46 13.24
C ARG A 40 -7.81 3.54 14.39
N PRO A 41 -8.56 3.96 15.44
CA PRO A 41 -8.93 3.07 16.53
C PRO A 41 -9.82 1.89 16.12
N TYR A 42 -10.48 1.99 14.97
CA TYR A 42 -11.49 1.03 14.50
C TYR A 42 -10.97 0.10 13.40
N ILE A 43 -9.92 0.48 12.67
CA ILE A 43 -9.41 -0.29 11.53
C ILE A 43 -8.32 -1.30 11.90
N GLY A 44 -7.88 -1.32 13.16
CA GLY A 44 -6.86 -2.25 13.66
C GLY A 44 -5.51 -1.59 13.96
N LYS A 45 -4.51 -2.41 14.25
CA LYS A 45 -3.15 -1.93 14.46
C LYS A 45 -2.53 -1.53 13.12
N ILE A 46 -1.61 -0.60 13.18
CA ILE A 46 -0.89 -0.06 12.02
C ILE A 46 0.56 -0.49 12.10
N CYS A 47 1.04 -1.15 11.06
CA CYS A 47 2.44 -1.57 10.93
C CYS A 47 3.20 -0.82 9.82
N GLY A 48 2.54 0.11 9.13
CA GLY A 48 3.22 0.86 8.07
C GLY A 48 2.36 1.90 7.38
N ARG A 49 2.88 2.38 6.26
CA ARG A 49 2.32 3.45 5.41
C ARG A 49 2.39 3.04 3.95
N LYS A 50 1.51 3.59 3.13
CA LYS A 50 1.49 3.31 1.68
C LYS A 50 1.16 4.53 0.85
N ILE A 51 1.57 4.49 -0.42
CA ILE A 51 1.14 5.39 -1.47
C ILE A 51 0.15 4.68 -2.41
N ALA A 52 -0.73 5.45 -3.01
CA ALA A 52 -1.58 4.96 -4.10
C ALA A 52 -1.80 6.05 -5.15
N ALA A 53 -2.20 5.65 -6.34
CA ALA A 53 -2.40 6.53 -7.50
C ALA A 53 -1.16 7.39 -7.82
N ASN A 54 0.05 6.88 -7.60
CA ASN A 54 1.29 7.61 -7.83
C ASN A 54 1.79 7.55 -9.30
N ALA A 55 1.05 6.91 -10.20
CA ALA A 55 1.29 7.05 -11.63
C ALA A 55 0.60 8.32 -12.17
N PRO A 56 1.28 9.17 -12.97
CA PRO A 56 0.68 10.41 -13.49
C PRO A 56 -0.65 10.19 -14.22
N ALA A 57 -0.77 9.10 -14.96
CA ALA A 57 -2.01 8.76 -15.67
C ALA A 57 -3.17 8.47 -14.71
N LEU A 58 -2.90 7.81 -13.59
CA LEU A 58 -3.92 7.52 -12.56
C LEU A 58 -4.33 8.78 -11.82
N MET A 59 -3.37 9.64 -11.44
CA MET A 59 -3.66 10.94 -10.83
C MET A 59 -4.57 11.78 -11.74
N ASN A 60 -4.21 11.91 -13.02
CA ASN A 60 -5.01 12.66 -13.98
C ASN A 60 -6.43 12.09 -14.14
N ALA A 61 -6.57 10.77 -14.25
CA ALA A 61 -7.86 10.11 -14.36
C ALA A 61 -8.76 10.31 -13.13
N ALA A 62 -8.15 10.45 -11.95
CA ALA A 62 -8.82 10.66 -10.68
C ALA A 62 -9.01 12.14 -10.31
N GLY A 63 -8.53 13.08 -11.14
CA GLY A 63 -8.54 14.51 -10.84
C GLY A 63 -7.70 14.88 -9.61
N LEU A 64 -6.60 14.18 -9.39
CA LEU A 64 -5.69 14.37 -8.26
C LEU A 64 -4.45 15.15 -8.69
N ASP A 65 -4.08 16.15 -7.90
CA ASP A 65 -2.83 16.91 -8.07
C ASP A 65 -1.63 16.20 -7.39
N THR A 66 -1.91 15.29 -6.46
CA THR A 66 -0.91 14.53 -5.71
C THR A 66 -1.38 13.09 -5.52
N PRO A 67 -0.46 12.13 -5.30
CA PRO A 67 -0.83 10.79 -4.85
C PRO A 67 -1.67 10.83 -3.57
N ILE A 68 -2.36 9.74 -3.28
CA ILE A 68 -3.06 9.54 -2.01
C ILE A 68 -2.33 8.51 -1.15
N PHE A 69 -2.57 8.58 0.16
CA PHE A 69 -1.83 7.79 1.14
C PHE A 69 -2.77 7.02 2.05
N GLY A 70 -2.30 5.84 2.49
CA GLY A 70 -3.01 4.97 3.40
C GLY A 70 -2.11 4.41 4.49
N LEU A 71 -2.73 3.69 5.41
CA LEU A 71 -2.10 3.00 6.52
C LEU A 71 -2.05 1.50 6.20
N ILE A 72 -0.94 0.84 6.53
CA ILE A 72 -0.87 -0.63 6.42
C ILE A 72 -1.41 -1.23 7.71
N ILE A 73 -2.51 -1.98 7.57
CA ILE A 73 -3.20 -2.61 8.69
C ILE A 73 -2.51 -3.94 9.01
N GLY A 74 -2.28 -4.20 10.29
CA GLY A 74 -1.68 -5.44 10.79
C GLY A 74 -0.93 -5.21 12.09
N GLN A 75 -0.64 -6.29 12.82
CA GLN A 75 0.27 -6.22 13.96
C GLN A 75 1.71 -5.99 13.50
N GLU A 76 2.05 -6.67 12.41
CA GLU A 76 3.32 -6.64 11.70
C GLU A 76 3.09 -7.08 10.25
N ALA A 77 4.08 -6.91 9.38
CA ALA A 77 4.07 -7.50 8.05
C ALA A 77 4.09 -9.03 8.16
N LEU A 78 3.31 -9.70 7.33
CA LEU A 78 3.39 -11.14 7.20
C LEU A 78 4.68 -11.52 6.46
N PRO A 79 5.40 -12.57 6.87
CA PRO A 79 6.57 -13.02 6.14
C PRO A 79 6.20 -13.62 4.77
N THR A 80 7.14 -13.62 3.84
CA THR A 80 7.04 -14.40 2.59
C THR A 80 6.67 -15.85 2.88
N ASP A 81 6.00 -16.53 1.95
CA ASP A 81 5.42 -17.88 2.09
C ASP A 81 4.25 -18.00 3.09
N SER A 82 3.72 -16.89 3.59
CA SER A 82 2.48 -16.90 4.38
C SER A 82 1.30 -17.42 3.57
N ALA A 83 0.25 -17.88 4.28
CA ALA A 83 -1.03 -18.25 3.69
C ALA A 83 -2.13 -17.28 4.10
N LEU A 84 -3.01 -16.94 3.16
CA LEU A 84 -4.23 -16.18 3.39
C LEU A 84 -5.44 -17.00 2.95
N CYS A 85 -6.54 -16.90 3.69
CA CYS A 85 -7.79 -17.54 3.31
C CYS A 85 -8.64 -16.52 2.55
N ILE A 86 -9.09 -16.87 1.34
CA ILE A 86 -9.89 -15.96 0.50
C ILE A 86 -11.20 -15.56 1.19
N SER A 87 -11.76 -16.45 2.01
CA SER A 87 -12.99 -16.20 2.78
C SER A 87 -12.83 -15.13 3.87
N ASP A 88 -11.59 -14.76 4.21
CA ASP A 88 -11.31 -13.66 5.14
C ASP A 88 -11.47 -12.28 4.53
N PHE A 89 -11.82 -12.18 3.25
CA PHE A 89 -11.98 -10.93 2.51
C PHE A 89 -13.32 -10.89 1.80
N ALA A 90 -13.92 -9.71 1.69
CA ALA A 90 -15.07 -9.50 0.81
C ALA A 90 -14.66 -9.57 -0.67
N GLN A 91 -13.48 -9.02 -1.00
CA GLN A 91 -12.85 -9.12 -2.31
C GLN A 91 -11.33 -8.99 -2.17
N LEU A 92 -10.65 -10.13 -2.08
CA LEU A 92 -9.18 -10.16 -2.00
C LEU A 92 -8.56 -9.67 -3.30
N VAL A 93 -7.60 -8.76 -3.17
CA VAL A 93 -6.80 -8.24 -4.27
C VAL A 93 -5.33 -8.20 -3.85
N LEU A 94 -4.43 -8.50 -4.76
CA LEU A 94 -2.99 -8.39 -4.57
C LEU A 94 -2.38 -7.35 -5.50
N GLU A 95 -1.42 -6.61 -4.96
CA GLU A 95 -0.55 -5.68 -5.69
C GLU A 95 0.91 -6.03 -5.40
N PRO A 96 1.70 -6.40 -6.44
CA PRO A 96 3.15 -6.59 -6.28
C PRO A 96 3.83 -5.22 -6.17
N GLU A 97 4.67 -5.04 -5.13
CA GLU A 97 5.30 -3.77 -4.81
C GLU A 97 6.75 -3.92 -4.35
N PHE A 98 7.49 -2.81 -4.35
CA PHE A 98 8.63 -2.65 -3.48
C PHE A 98 8.20 -1.97 -2.17
N ALA A 99 8.85 -2.38 -1.08
CA ALA A 99 8.64 -1.82 0.24
C ALA A 99 9.96 -1.39 0.87
N ALA A 100 9.93 -0.28 1.60
CA ALA A 100 11.02 0.10 2.49
C ALA A 100 10.69 -0.30 3.93
N VAL A 101 11.69 -0.75 4.69
CA VAL A 101 11.59 -0.97 6.14
C VAL A 101 12.32 0.16 6.84
N VAL A 102 11.62 0.90 7.68
CA VAL A 102 12.18 2.02 8.42
C VAL A 102 13.12 1.51 9.51
N GLY A 103 14.38 1.90 9.46
CA GLY A 103 15.40 1.48 10.43
C GLY A 103 15.52 2.41 11.65
N ARG A 104 15.16 3.68 11.46
CA ARG A 104 15.24 4.72 12.50
C ARG A 104 14.00 5.61 12.45
N ASN A 105 13.49 6.01 13.63
CA ASN A 105 12.36 6.92 13.70
C ASN A 105 12.60 8.21 12.91
N VAL A 106 11.62 8.57 12.06
CA VAL A 106 11.57 9.86 11.39
C VAL A 106 10.61 10.76 12.17
N PRO A 107 11.12 11.79 12.88
CA PRO A 107 10.29 12.64 13.72
C PRO A 107 9.24 13.42 12.94
N ALA A 108 8.15 13.75 13.62
CA ALA A 108 7.14 14.69 13.10
C ALA A 108 7.79 16.02 12.66
N GLY A 109 7.37 16.52 11.51
CA GLY A 109 7.87 17.76 10.89
C GLY A 109 9.23 17.62 10.19
N MET A 110 9.90 16.47 10.27
CA MET A 110 11.12 16.21 9.50
C MET A 110 10.78 16.04 8.02
N VAL A 111 11.62 16.61 7.16
CA VAL A 111 11.55 16.43 5.71
C VAL A 111 12.75 15.59 5.28
N LEU A 112 12.49 14.41 4.73
CA LEU A 112 13.52 13.57 4.11
C LEU A 112 13.75 13.95 2.66
N SER A 113 14.93 13.65 2.15
CA SER A 113 15.25 13.58 0.73
C SER A 113 15.90 12.23 0.43
N THR A 114 16.05 11.89 -0.85
CA THR A 114 16.67 10.63 -1.26
C THR A 114 18.13 10.52 -0.81
N GLU A 115 18.86 11.64 -0.69
CA GLU A 115 20.26 11.67 -0.27
C GLU A 115 20.48 11.21 1.19
N ILE A 116 19.50 11.47 2.06
CA ILE A 116 19.59 11.08 3.48
C ILE A 116 18.71 9.88 3.83
N LEU A 117 18.00 9.32 2.84
CA LEU A 117 17.04 8.23 3.05
C LEU A 117 17.71 7.01 3.71
N SER A 118 18.94 6.68 3.32
CA SER A 118 19.72 5.55 3.87
C SER A 118 20.06 5.68 5.36
N GLU A 119 19.92 6.86 5.95
CA GLU A 119 20.11 7.05 7.40
C GLU A 119 18.85 6.61 8.20
N TYR A 120 17.70 6.49 7.53
CA TYR A 120 16.40 6.22 8.15
C TYR A 120 15.77 4.91 7.69
N VAL A 121 16.12 4.43 6.50
CA VAL A 121 15.63 3.17 5.94
C VAL A 121 16.70 2.09 6.09
N ASP A 122 16.34 0.97 6.69
CA ASP A 122 17.21 -0.19 6.85
C ASP A 122 17.41 -0.94 5.53
N ARG A 123 16.31 -1.20 4.85
CA ARG A 123 16.32 -1.94 3.57
C ARG A 123 15.09 -1.63 2.71
N PHE A 124 15.23 -1.90 1.43
CA PHE A 124 14.12 -2.15 0.52
C PHE A 124 14.00 -3.65 0.28
N SER A 125 12.78 -4.12 0.09
CA SER A 125 12.44 -5.54 -0.11
C SER A 125 11.28 -5.69 -1.09
N MET A 126 11.06 -6.93 -1.55
CA MET A 126 9.87 -7.29 -2.31
C MET A 126 8.67 -7.38 -1.37
N ALA A 127 7.49 -7.01 -1.85
CA ALA A 127 6.26 -7.08 -1.07
C ALA A 127 5.03 -7.40 -1.93
N PHE A 128 3.99 -7.96 -1.29
CA PHE A 128 2.62 -7.87 -1.76
C PHE A 128 1.83 -6.95 -0.84
N GLU A 129 1.21 -5.90 -1.39
CA GLU A 129 0.09 -5.29 -0.69
C GLU A 129 -1.12 -6.22 -0.79
N VAL A 130 -1.76 -6.45 0.35
CA VAL A 130 -3.02 -7.17 0.46
C VAL A 130 -4.14 -6.16 0.60
N LEU A 131 -5.11 -6.21 -0.30
CA LEU A 131 -6.27 -5.31 -0.29
C LEU A 131 -7.56 -6.11 -0.11
N ASP A 132 -8.51 -5.52 0.63
CA ASP A 132 -9.92 -5.91 0.56
C ASP A 132 -10.72 -4.80 -0.12
N ARG A 133 -10.96 -4.94 -1.42
CA ARG A 133 -11.70 -3.93 -2.19
C ARG A 133 -13.19 -3.87 -1.86
N ARG A 134 -13.70 -4.78 -1.05
CA ARG A 134 -15.08 -4.76 -0.55
C ARG A 134 -16.09 -4.45 -1.67
N ASN A 135 -15.90 -5.12 -2.85
CA ASN A 135 -16.73 -4.98 -4.04
C ASN A 135 -16.88 -3.55 -4.56
N ASP A 136 -15.82 -2.73 -4.45
CA ASP A 136 -15.81 -1.38 -5.02
C ASP A 136 -15.98 -1.44 -6.56
N THR A 137 -17.03 -0.80 -7.05
CA THR A 137 -17.35 -0.67 -8.47
C THR A 137 -17.41 0.79 -8.93
N GLN A 138 -17.03 1.72 -8.05
CA GLN A 138 -17.16 3.14 -8.29
C GLN A 138 -15.98 3.69 -9.10
N ALA A 139 -16.22 4.80 -9.81
CA ALA A 139 -15.14 5.58 -10.37
C ALA A 139 -14.25 6.11 -9.23
N MET A 140 -12.94 6.17 -9.48
CA MET A 140 -11.99 6.63 -8.50
C MET A 140 -12.36 8.05 -8.02
N HIS A 141 -12.54 8.20 -6.71
CA HIS A 141 -12.77 9.47 -6.04
C HIS A 141 -11.81 9.54 -4.84
N GLY A 142 -10.83 10.43 -4.90
CA GLY A 142 -9.73 10.50 -3.92
C GLY A 142 -10.20 10.49 -2.46
N PRO A 143 -11.12 11.39 -2.03
CA PRO A 143 -11.64 11.36 -0.66
C PRO A 143 -12.29 10.03 -0.27
N THR A 144 -13.07 9.39 -1.15
CA THR A 144 -13.65 8.07 -0.89
C THR A 144 -12.56 7.02 -0.64
N TYR A 145 -11.50 7.01 -1.44
CA TYR A 145 -10.41 6.06 -1.29
C TYR A 145 -9.65 6.29 0.02
N VAL A 146 -9.37 7.55 0.37
CA VAL A 146 -8.66 7.89 1.62
C VAL A 146 -9.45 7.47 2.86
N VAL A 147 -10.76 7.78 2.96
CA VAL A 147 -11.57 7.39 4.12
C VAL A 147 -11.78 5.88 4.23
N ASN A 148 -11.67 5.15 3.11
CA ASN A 148 -11.66 3.69 3.08
C ASN A 148 -10.24 3.09 3.19
N ASN A 149 -9.28 3.89 3.67
CA ASN A 149 -7.88 3.51 3.88
C ASN A 149 -7.23 2.89 2.63
N VAL A 150 -7.63 3.37 1.46
CA VAL A 150 -7.17 2.88 0.14
C VAL A 150 -7.22 1.34 0.07
N PHE A 151 -8.22 0.76 0.73
CA PHE A 151 -8.56 -0.68 0.77
C PHE A 151 -7.51 -1.59 1.42
N ASN A 152 -6.46 -1.06 2.04
CA ASN A 152 -5.42 -1.90 2.64
C ASN A 152 -6.00 -2.84 3.70
N ALA A 153 -5.57 -4.10 3.65
CA ALA A 153 -5.91 -5.18 4.58
C ALA A 153 -4.64 -5.88 5.12
N GLY A 154 -3.45 -5.50 4.65
CA GLY A 154 -2.20 -6.06 5.13
C GLY A 154 -1.04 -5.92 4.14
N VAL A 155 0.07 -6.52 4.49
CA VAL A 155 1.26 -6.62 3.65
C VAL A 155 1.98 -7.95 3.89
N VAL A 156 2.46 -8.58 2.82
CA VAL A 156 3.42 -9.69 2.88
C VAL A 156 4.77 -9.14 2.44
N LEU A 157 5.81 -9.39 3.21
CA LEU A 157 7.14 -8.81 3.01
C LEU A 157 8.21 -9.89 2.96
N ASP A 158 9.10 -9.80 2.00
CA ASP A 158 10.32 -10.59 1.96
C ASP A 158 11.40 -9.99 2.88
N ASP A 159 12.26 -10.84 3.41
CA ASP A 159 13.37 -10.41 4.27
C ASP A 159 14.65 -10.04 3.49
N ALA A 160 14.74 -10.44 2.21
CA ALA A 160 15.88 -10.12 1.36
C ALA A 160 15.98 -8.62 1.11
N LYS A 161 17.22 -8.11 1.13
CA LYS A 161 17.52 -6.72 0.84
C LYS A 161 17.76 -6.54 -0.67
N LEU A 162 17.02 -5.63 -1.28
CA LEU A 162 17.23 -5.23 -2.66
C LEU A 162 18.46 -4.34 -2.82
N ASP A 163 19.15 -4.45 -3.94
CA ASP A 163 20.23 -3.53 -4.31
C ASP A 163 19.67 -2.14 -4.67
N LEU A 164 20.05 -1.12 -3.91
CA LEU A 164 19.59 0.24 -4.15
C LEU A 164 19.97 0.76 -5.53
N ASN A 165 21.15 0.37 -6.07
CA ASN A 165 21.53 0.79 -7.43
C ASN A 165 20.55 0.27 -8.48
N VAL A 166 20.04 -0.95 -8.31
CA VAL A 166 19.01 -1.53 -9.20
C VAL A 166 17.73 -0.72 -9.14
N LEU A 167 17.32 -0.30 -7.93
CA LEU A 167 16.10 0.52 -7.73
C LEU A 167 16.27 1.93 -8.30
N GLU A 168 17.41 2.57 -8.04
CA GLU A 168 17.70 3.93 -8.53
C GLU A 168 17.73 4.00 -10.04
N GLN A 169 18.33 3.00 -10.70
CA GLN A 169 18.48 2.95 -12.15
C GLN A 169 17.26 2.38 -12.87
N GLY A 170 16.32 1.76 -12.15
CA GLY A 170 15.22 1.02 -12.76
C GLY A 170 15.69 -0.18 -13.61
N ALA A 171 16.87 -0.72 -13.30
CA ALA A 171 17.51 -1.77 -14.11
C ALA A 171 17.12 -3.18 -13.64
N TYR A 172 15.82 -3.49 -13.66
CA TYR A 172 15.30 -4.81 -13.28
C TYR A 172 14.18 -5.25 -14.21
N ALA A 173 14.04 -6.57 -14.37
CA ALA A 173 12.86 -7.20 -14.93
C ALA A 173 12.10 -7.93 -13.82
N ALA A 174 10.79 -7.84 -13.84
CA ALA A 174 9.91 -8.41 -12.83
C ALA A 174 8.86 -9.33 -13.46
N ASN A 175 8.54 -10.41 -12.76
CA ASN A 175 7.48 -11.34 -13.12
C ASN A 175 6.53 -11.50 -11.93
N PHE A 176 5.21 -11.48 -12.21
CA PHE A 176 4.18 -11.87 -11.27
C PHE A 176 3.48 -13.12 -11.81
N THR A 177 3.41 -14.18 -11.00
CA THR A 177 2.88 -15.48 -11.43
C THR A 177 1.83 -16.01 -10.46
N GLU A 178 0.91 -16.81 -10.99
CA GLU A 178 -0.04 -17.64 -10.26
C GLU A 178 0.26 -19.10 -10.60
N SER A 179 0.67 -19.90 -9.61
CA SER A 179 0.97 -21.33 -9.82
C SER A 179 1.84 -21.59 -11.05
N ASN A 180 2.90 -20.81 -11.23
CA ASN A 180 3.82 -20.78 -12.39
C ASN A 180 3.23 -20.22 -13.70
N LYS A 181 1.97 -19.80 -13.74
CA LYS A 181 1.43 -19.08 -14.89
C LYS A 181 1.77 -17.60 -14.78
N ILE A 182 2.42 -17.03 -15.77
CA ILE A 182 2.74 -15.61 -15.82
C ILE A 182 1.44 -14.80 -15.94
N LEU A 183 1.17 -13.95 -14.96
CA LEU A 183 0.10 -12.95 -14.98
C LEU A 183 0.62 -11.63 -15.57
N PHE A 184 1.88 -11.30 -15.26
CA PHE A 184 2.53 -10.08 -15.70
C PHE A 184 4.05 -10.30 -15.81
N SER A 185 4.68 -9.63 -16.79
CA SER A 185 6.13 -9.55 -16.96
C SER A 185 6.49 -8.19 -17.55
N GLY A 186 7.52 -7.55 -17.03
CA GLY A 186 7.95 -6.24 -17.54
C GLY A 186 9.29 -5.79 -16.97
N GLU A 187 9.86 -4.77 -17.61
CA GLU A 187 11.07 -4.09 -17.16
C GLU A 187 10.72 -2.75 -16.55
N ASN A 188 11.42 -2.37 -15.48
CA ASN A 188 11.24 -1.08 -14.78
C ASN A 188 9.77 -0.71 -14.53
N THR A 189 9.05 -1.61 -13.89
CA THR A 189 7.60 -1.59 -13.80
C THR A 189 7.04 -0.74 -12.65
N ALA A 190 7.89 -0.21 -11.76
CA ALA A 190 7.46 0.69 -10.71
C ALA A 190 6.84 1.97 -11.31
N PRO A 191 5.71 2.44 -10.78
CA PRO A 191 5.02 3.63 -11.32
C PRO A 191 5.80 4.94 -11.08
N GLN A 192 6.72 4.91 -10.14
CA GLN A 192 7.59 5.99 -9.71
C GLN A 192 8.90 5.38 -9.18
N ASN A 193 9.99 6.15 -9.15
CA ASN A 193 11.23 5.70 -8.49
C ASN A 193 10.92 5.30 -7.03
N PRO A 194 11.25 4.09 -6.57
CA PRO A 194 10.87 3.58 -5.25
C PRO A 194 11.43 4.42 -4.08
N LEU A 195 12.63 4.99 -4.24
CA LEU A 195 13.23 5.85 -3.23
C LEU A 195 12.45 7.15 -3.08
N GLU A 196 12.07 7.77 -4.22
CA GLU A 196 11.24 8.97 -4.23
C GLU A 196 9.84 8.71 -3.67
N ALA A 197 9.24 7.56 -4.01
CA ALA A 197 7.95 7.14 -3.47
C ALA A 197 8.01 6.98 -1.95
N CYS A 198 9.06 6.33 -1.43
CA CYS A 198 9.29 6.18 0.00
C CYS A 198 9.42 7.55 0.70
N VAL A 199 10.23 8.45 0.16
CA VAL A 199 10.37 9.84 0.65
C VAL A 199 9.02 10.56 0.65
N CYS A 200 8.25 10.44 -0.43
CA CYS A 200 6.93 11.06 -0.56
C CYS A 200 5.97 10.58 0.54
N VAL A 201 5.91 9.26 0.79
CA VAL A 201 5.08 8.68 1.87
C VAL A 201 5.51 9.21 3.23
N ILE A 202 6.79 9.10 3.57
CA ILE A 202 7.29 9.52 4.88
C ILE A 202 7.00 11.00 5.11
N ASN A 203 7.31 11.85 4.14
CA ASN A 203 7.11 13.30 4.23
C ASN A 203 5.63 13.69 4.36
N HIS A 204 4.72 12.94 3.72
CA HIS A 204 3.28 13.18 3.90
C HIS A 204 2.88 13.03 5.38
N PHE A 205 3.28 11.95 6.03
CA PHE A 205 2.90 11.68 7.42
C PHE A 205 3.64 12.57 8.42
N THR A 206 4.94 12.84 8.22
CA THR A 206 5.69 13.75 9.11
C THR A 206 5.17 15.18 9.03
N ALA A 207 4.77 15.67 7.85
CA ALA A 207 4.15 16.99 7.68
C ALA A 207 2.78 17.10 8.39
N ARG A 208 2.10 15.97 8.59
CA ARG A 208 0.85 15.88 9.37
C ARG A 208 1.08 15.74 10.88
N GLY A 209 2.31 15.87 11.35
CA GLY A 209 2.66 15.81 12.76
C GLY A 209 2.86 14.41 13.31
N GLU A 210 3.04 13.40 12.44
CA GLU A 210 3.29 12.03 12.83
C GLU A 210 4.78 11.69 12.84
N THR A 211 5.16 10.80 13.75
CA THR A 211 6.46 10.13 13.68
C THR A 211 6.28 8.82 12.92
N VAL A 212 7.05 8.61 11.86
CA VAL A 212 7.16 7.30 11.21
C VAL A 212 8.21 6.50 11.99
N LYS A 213 7.81 5.34 12.51
CA LYS A 213 8.61 4.62 13.51
C LYS A 213 9.53 3.58 12.86
N SER A 214 10.66 3.32 13.52
CA SER A 214 11.49 2.15 13.21
C SER A 214 10.67 0.87 13.24
N GLY A 215 10.86 0.00 12.24
CA GLY A 215 10.09 -1.22 12.00
C GLY A 215 8.84 -1.04 11.15
N GLU A 216 8.35 0.19 10.91
CA GLU A 216 7.23 0.40 9.99
C GLU A 216 7.63 0.09 8.53
N VAL A 217 6.70 -0.48 7.78
CA VAL A 217 6.83 -0.75 6.35
C VAL A 217 6.28 0.43 5.55
N VAL A 218 6.95 0.81 4.47
CA VAL A 218 6.50 1.83 3.53
C VAL A 218 6.37 1.21 2.14
N LEU A 219 5.13 1.04 1.64
CA LEU A 219 4.87 0.57 0.28
C LEU A 219 5.02 1.71 -0.73
N CYS A 220 5.68 1.41 -1.85
CA CYS A 220 6.18 2.38 -2.82
C CYS A 220 5.35 2.47 -4.11
N GLY A 221 4.26 1.73 -4.22
CA GLY A 221 3.36 1.72 -5.36
C GLY A 221 3.43 0.46 -6.22
N ALA A 222 2.27 0.06 -6.72
CA ALA A 222 2.06 -1.20 -7.40
C ALA A 222 2.71 -1.26 -8.79
N HIS A 223 3.42 -2.34 -9.07
CA HIS A 223 4.08 -2.63 -10.36
C HIS A 223 3.10 -3.05 -11.45
N HIS A 224 1.89 -3.41 -11.07
CA HIS A 224 0.83 -3.87 -11.96
C HIS A 224 -0.53 -3.39 -11.43
N PRO A 225 -1.53 -3.15 -12.29
CA PRO A 225 -2.90 -2.92 -11.82
C PRO A 225 -3.37 -4.00 -10.85
N PRO A 226 -4.23 -3.66 -9.87
CA PRO A 226 -4.70 -4.60 -8.85
C PRO A 226 -5.26 -5.89 -9.46
N ILE A 227 -4.82 -7.06 -8.96
CA ILE A 227 -5.30 -8.36 -9.42
C ILE A 227 -6.29 -8.94 -8.42
N VAL A 228 -7.54 -9.10 -8.86
CA VAL A 228 -8.59 -9.76 -8.06
C VAL A 228 -8.26 -11.25 -7.97
N ILE A 229 -8.17 -11.75 -6.76
CA ILE A 229 -7.88 -13.15 -6.48
C ILE A 229 -9.18 -13.92 -6.33
N SER A 230 -9.35 -14.94 -7.18
CA SER A 230 -10.56 -15.76 -7.23
C SER A 230 -10.30 -17.26 -7.20
N ALA A 231 -9.04 -17.67 -7.06
CA ALA A 231 -8.62 -19.05 -7.04
C ALA A 231 -7.56 -19.31 -5.95
N GLU A 232 -7.55 -20.54 -5.42
CA GLU A 232 -6.43 -21.04 -4.63
C GLU A 232 -5.18 -21.12 -5.50
N GLY A 233 -4.02 -20.91 -4.88
CA GLY A 233 -2.76 -21.05 -5.58
C GLY A 233 -1.61 -20.34 -4.87
N ARG A 234 -0.42 -20.54 -5.41
CA ARG A 234 0.75 -19.81 -5.02
C ARG A 234 0.91 -18.59 -5.95
N TYR A 235 1.15 -17.45 -5.36
CA TYR A 235 1.41 -16.19 -6.06
C TYR A 235 2.83 -15.77 -5.74
N ASP A 236 3.63 -15.52 -6.78
CA ASP A 236 5.04 -15.15 -6.65
C ASP A 236 5.31 -13.87 -7.44
N PHE A 237 5.95 -12.90 -6.79
CA PHE A 237 6.52 -11.73 -7.44
C PHE A 237 8.03 -11.81 -7.34
N ARG A 238 8.72 -11.90 -8.52
CA ARG A 238 10.14 -12.20 -8.63
C ARG A 238 10.85 -11.23 -9.53
N LEU A 239 12.05 -10.81 -9.13
CA LEU A 239 12.98 -10.11 -10.01
C LEU A 239 13.87 -11.07 -10.78
N SER A 240 14.40 -10.60 -11.93
CA SER A 240 15.38 -11.34 -12.72
C SER A 240 16.70 -11.60 -11.98
N SER A 241 17.02 -10.82 -10.98
CA SER A 241 18.17 -11.00 -10.08
C SER A 241 17.98 -12.11 -9.05
N GLY A 242 16.73 -12.56 -8.83
CA GLY A 242 16.42 -13.72 -8.00
C GLY A 242 15.66 -13.43 -6.71
N GLU A 243 15.50 -12.18 -6.33
CA GLU A 243 14.69 -11.80 -5.16
C GLU A 243 13.22 -12.11 -5.44
N GLU A 244 12.50 -12.59 -4.42
CA GLU A 244 11.13 -13.06 -4.54
C GLU A 244 10.33 -12.85 -3.26
N VAL A 245 9.09 -12.42 -3.40
CA VAL A 245 8.07 -12.56 -2.36
C VAL A 245 6.99 -13.52 -2.84
N SER A 246 6.54 -14.39 -1.95
CA SER A 246 5.56 -15.42 -2.23
C SER A 246 4.43 -15.45 -1.23
N LEU A 247 3.27 -15.90 -1.68
CA LEU A 247 2.05 -15.99 -0.89
C LEU A 247 1.20 -17.16 -1.37
N THR A 248 0.61 -17.92 -0.45
CA THR A 248 -0.35 -18.98 -0.77
C THR A 248 -1.76 -18.53 -0.44
N ILE A 249 -2.68 -18.69 -1.38
CA ILE A 249 -4.10 -18.44 -1.18
C ILE A 249 -4.83 -19.76 -1.01
N LEU A 250 -5.67 -19.84 0.03
CA LEU A 250 -6.52 -20.97 0.42
C LEU A 250 -7.99 -20.54 0.35
N PHE A 251 -8.92 -21.50 0.20
CA PHE A 251 -10.38 -21.29 0.36
C PHE A 251 -10.83 -21.32 1.80
#